data_4a9886f19c722c47ff6f95c312cbf673
#
_entry.id   4a9886f19c722c47ff6f95c312cbf673
#
_cell.length_a   1.000
_cell.length_b   1.000
_cell.length_c   1.000
_cell.angle_alpha   90.00
_cell.angle_beta   90.00
_cell.angle_gamma   90.00
#
_symmetry.space_group_name_H-M   'P 1'
#
loop_
_entity.id
_entity.type
_entity.pdbx_description
1 polymer ?
#
loop_
_entity_poly.entity_id
_entity_poly.type
_entity_poly.pdbx_seq_one_letter_code
_entity_poly.pdbx_strand_id
1 'polypeptide(L)' 'MTIGNNIKKYREANGYTRKEFAELIGRTYNTLRCYECDIETPGAYVLLKIATVLDISILDILKGTRE' A
#
# COMPACT_ATOMS: atom_id res chain seq x y z
N MET A 1 -9.35 -10.84 -2.02
CA MET A 1 -8.65 -9.56 -1.85
C MET A 1 -7.17 -9.81 -1.64
N THR A 2 -6.36 -8.90 -2.08
CA THR A 2 -4.91 -9.02 -2.00
C THR A 2 -4.33 -7.83 -1.23
N ILE A 3 -3.07 -7.94 -0.84
CA ILE A 3 -2.36 -6.83 -0.19
C ILE A 3 -2.38 -5.61 -1.10
N GLY A 4 -2.12 -5.79 -2.39
CA GLY A 4 -2.12 -4.70 -3.35
C GLY A 4 -3.47 -4.02 -3.48
N ASN A 5 -4.53 -4.80 -3.55
CA ASN A 5 -5.89 -4.26 -3.59
C ASN A 5 -6.22 -3.47 -2.34
N ASN A 6 -5.79 -3.96 -1.18
CA ASN A 6 -6.03 -3.26 0.08
C ASN A 6 -5.27 -1.93 0.13
N ILE A 7 -4.02 -1.92 -0.30
CA ILE A 7 -3.23 -0.69 -0.36
C ILE A 7 -3.93 0.33 -1.26
N LYS A 8 -4.33 -0.08 -2.44
CA LYS A 8 -5.02 0.80 -3.39
C LYS A 8 -6.32 1.34 -2.80
N LYS A 9 -7.11 0.47 -2.19
CA LYS A 9 -8.39 0.84 -1.58
C LYS A 9 -8.22 1.93 -0.53
N TYR A 10 -7.28 1.73 0.40
CA TYR A 10 -7.07 2.70 1.47
C TYR A 10 -6.42 3.98 0.95
N ARG A 11 -5.54 3.87 -0.04
CA ARG A 11 -4.94 5.04 -0.68
C ARG A 11 -6.02 5.92 -1.30
N GLU A 12 -6.89 5.32 -2.11
CA GLU A 12 -7.97 6.05 -2.77
C GLU A 12 -8.97 6.61 -1.78
N ALA A 13 -9.27 5.86 -0.73
CA ALA A 13 -10.19 6.32 0.33
C ALA A 13 -9.66 7.57 1.03
N ASN A 14 -8.34 7.75 1.09
CA ASN A 14 -7.72 8.94 1.67
C ASN A 14 -7.45 10.04 0.65
N GLY A 15 -7.85 9.86 -0.60
CA GLY A 15 -7.71 10.87 -1.62
C GLY A 15 -6.32 11.05 -2.20
N TYR A 16 -5.42 10.12 -1.97
CA TYR A 16 -4.07 10.20 -2.53
C TYR A 16 -4.01 9.67 -3.95
N THR A 17 -3.35 10.41 -4.83
CA THR A 17 -2.96 9.86 -6.12
C THR A 17 -1.80 8.90 -5.90
N ARG A 18 -1.56 8.02 -6.87
CA ARG A 18 -0.43 7.08 -6.77
C ARG A 18 0.89 7.84 -6.68
N LYS A 19 1.03 8.93 -7.41
CA LYS A 19 2.24 9.76 -7.38
C LYS A 19 2.48 10.36 -5.99
N GLU A 20 1.43 10.94 -5.40
CA GLU A 20 1.53 11.53 -4.08
C GLU A 20 1.89 10.50 -3.03
N PHE A 21 1.21 9.37 -3.08
CA PHE A 21 1.43 8.32 -2.09
C PHE A 21 2.81 7.69 -2.20
N ALA A 22 3.30 7.49 -3.43
CA ALA A 22 4.65 6.96 -3.65
C ALA A 22 5.70 7.87 -3.00
N GLU A 23 5.56 9.16 -3.15
CA GLU A 23 6.47 10.12 -2.51
C GLU A 23 6.41 10.01 -0.99
N LEU A 24 5.22 9.87 -0.42
CA LEU A 24 5.04 9.78 1.03
C LEU A 24 5.67 8.53 1.63
N ILE A 25 5.67 7.42 0.90
CA ILE A 25 6.27 6.18 1.37
C ILE A 25 7.74 6.03 0.94
N GLY A 26 8.28 7.02 0.23
CA GLY A 26 9.68 7.01 -0.18
C GLY A 26 9.98 5.98 -1.26
N ARG A 27 9.04 5.70 -2.15
CA ARG A 27 9.21 4.78 -3.27
C ARG A 27 8.83 5.46 -4.57
N THR A 28 9.24 4.87 -5.69
CA THR A 28 8.89 5.41 -7.00
C THR A 28 7.44 5.08 -7.34
N TYR A 29 6.89 5.84 -8.26
CA TYR A 29 5.55 5.56 -8.79
C TYR A 29 5.44 4.13 -9.29
N ASN A 30 6.44 3.68 -10.06
CA ASN A 30 6.42 2.34 -10.63
C ASN A 30 6.45 1.25 -9.55
N THR A 31 7.22 1.45 -8.50
CA THR A 31 7.28 0.49 -7.40
C THR A 31 5.93 0.38 -6.70
N LEU A 32 5.28 1.52 -6.43
CA LEU A 32 3.96 1.49 -5.83
C LEU A 32 2.94 0.82 -6.75
N ARG A 33 3.02 1.09 -8.05
CA ARG A 33 2.16 0.42 -9.03
C ARG A 33 2.33 -1.09 -8.96
N CYS A 34 3.58 -1.54 -8.86
CA CYS A 34 3.87 -2.98 -8.73
C CYS A 34 3.28 -3.57 -7.46
N TYR A 35 3.30 -2.83 -6.35
CA TYR A 35 2.68 -3.28 -5.11
C TYR A 35 1.16 -3.39 -5.28
N GLU A 36 0.54 -2.39 -5.88
CA GLU A 36 -0.93 -2.37 -6.03
C GLU A 36 -1.43 -3.39 -7.04
N CYS A 37 -0.59 -3.77 -8.00
CA CYS A 37 -0.92 -4.78 -9.00
C CYS A 37 -0.47 -6.20 -8.60
N ASP A 38 0.04 -6.37 -7.40
CA ASP A 38 0.53 -7.64 -6.86
C ASP A 38 1.68 -8.24 -7.68
N ILE A 39 2.43 -7.41 -8.39
CA ILE A 39 3.63 -7.83 -9.10
C ILE A 39 4.78 -8.01 -8.10
N GLU A 40 4.84 -7.11 -7.11
CA GLU A 40 5.78 -7.19 -6.00
C GLU A 40 5.01 -7.10 -4.69
N THR A 41 5.55 -7.72 -3.65
CA THR A 41 4.99 -7.63 -2.31
C THR A 41 5.88 -6.70 -1.49
N PRO A 42 5.31 -5.65 -0.87
CA PRO A 42 6.12 -4.78 -0.03
C PRO A 42 6.65 -5.54 1.19
N GLY A 43 7.89 -5.25 1.56
CA GLY A 43 8.48 -5.84 2.76
C GLY A 43 7.88 -5.22 4.01
N ALA A 44 8.26 -5.77 5.18
CA ALA A 44 7.68 -5.36 6.46
C ALA A 44 7.88 -3.86 6.74
N TYR A 45 9.05 -3.32 6.45
CA TYR A 45 9.33 -1.90 6.67
C TYR A 45 8.42 -1.00 5.83
N VAL A 46 8.24 -1.37 4.56
CA VAL A 46 7.39 -0.59 3.65
C VAL A 46 5.93 -0.70 4.06
N LEU A 47 5.48 -1.89 4.47
CA LEU A 47 4.12 -2.09 4.97
C LEU A 47 3.86 -1.22 6.20
N LEU A 48 4.82 -1.13 7.11
CA LEU A 48 4.69 -0.29 8.29
C LEU A 48 4.57 1.18 7.89
N LYS A 49 5.37 1.60 6.93
CA LYS A 49 5.34 2.98 6.44
C LYS A 49 4.01 3.31 5.75
N ILE A 50 3.50 2.38 4.93
CA ILE A 50 2.20 2.52 4.29
C ILE A 50 1.10 2.67 5.35
N ALA A 51 1.10 1.79 6.33
CA ALA A 51 0.11 1.83 7.41
C ALA A 51 0.17 3.15 8.18
N THR A 52 1.38 3.64 8.45
CA THR A 52 1.59 4.90 9.16
C THR A 52 1.03 6.09 8.37
N VAL A 53 1.33 6.15 7.07
CA VAL A 53 0.85 7.24 6.22
C VAL A 53 -0.67 7.23 6.09
N LEU A 54 -1.25 6.03 6.00
CA LEU A 54 -2.70 5.86 5.88
C LEU A 54 -3.43 5.92 7.22
N ASP A 55 -2.68 5.96 8.33
CA ASP A 55 -3.22 5.95 9.68
C ASP A 55 -4.13 4.74 9.93
N ILE A 56 -3.67 3.58 9.52
CA ILE A 56 -4.36 2.31 9.71
C ILE A 56 -3.39 1.28 10.29
N SER A 57 -3.93 0.16 10.76
CA SER A 57 -3.12 -0.96 11.23
C SER A 57 -2.58 -1.75 10.04
N ILE A 58 -1.41 -2.36 10.20
CA ILE A 58 -0.90 -3.34 9.22
C ILE A 58 -1.92 -4.45 9.02
N LEU A 59 -2.65 -4.82 10.07
CA LEU A 59 -3.69 -5.84 9.98
C LEU A 59 -4.78 -5.46 8.97
N ASP A 60 -5.09 -4.18 8.86
CA ASP A 60 -6.07 -3.72 7.87
C ASP A 60 -5.58 -3.97 6.44
N ILE A 61 -4.28 -3.81 6.21
CA ILE A 61 -3.69 -4.06 4.89
C ILE A 61 -3.71 -5.55 4.55
N LEU A 62 -3.53 -6.40 5.56
CA LEU A 62 -3.46 -7.85 5.38
C LEU A 62 -4.83 -8.53 5.44
N LYS A 63 -5.86 -7.80 5.84
CA LYS A 63 -7.19 -8.34 6.05
C LYS A 63 -7.77 -8.94 4.77
N GLY A 64 -8.27 -10.17 4.88
CA GLY A 64 -8.88 -10.84 3.75
C GLY A 64 -7.89 -11.43 2.74
N THR A 65 -6.60 -11.29 2.99
CA THR A 65 -5.59 -11.89 2.12
C THR A 65 -5.38 -13.36 2.51
N ARG A 66 -4.91 -14.13 1.55
CA ARG A 66 -4.57 -15.53 1.78
C ARG A 66 -3.11 -15.77 1.49
N GLU A 67 -2.54 -16.69 2.20
CA GLU A 67 -1.18 -17.17 1.96
C GLU A 67 -1.14 -18.16 0.82
#